data_a51e965288ca21d4d9511c38dc3ad9f7
#
_entry.id   a51e965288ca21d4d9511c38dc3ad9f7
#
_cell.length_a   1.000
_cell.length_b   1.000
_cell.length_c   1.000
_cell.angle_alpha   90.00
_cell.angle_beta   90.00
_cell.angle_gamma   90.00
#
_symmetry.space_group_name_H-M   'P 1'
#
loop_
_entity.id
_entity.type
_entity.pdbx_description
1 polymer ?
#
loop_
_entity_poly.entity_id
_entity_poly.type
_entity_poly.pdbx_seq_one_letter_code
_entity_poly.pdbx_strand_id
1 'polypeptide(L)'
;MAVYSTNEFKNGLKVMVDDAPCSILDCEFVKPGKGQAFTRIKIRNLKTGRVVERTFKSGDTLPSADVADVEMQYLYNDGEYWHFMVPDTFEQYAVTENVLADAAQWLKEQDVCVLTLWNNEPIQVTPPNFVILAIAETDPGLKGDTSGGGGKPATLETGAVVRVPLFVQTGELIKVDTRKGEYVSRAKE
;
A
#
# COMPACT_ATOMS: atom_id res chain seq x y z
N MET A 1 -7.09 16.25 21.75
CA MET A 1 -6.63 14.97 21.20
C MET A 1 -7.32 13.83 21.93
N ALA A 2 -7.98 12.93 21.23
CA ALA A 2 -8.59 11.77 21.86
C ALA A 2 -7.51 10.81 22.36
N VAL A 3 -7.83 10.08 23.41
CA VAL A 3 -6.95 9.08 24.01
C VAL A 3 -7.73 7.77 24.08
N TYR A 4 -7.12 6.68 23.69
CA TYR A 4 -7.73 5.35 23.76
C TYR A 4 -7.13 4.54 24.90
N SER A 5 -8.01 3.90 25.69
CA SER A 5 -7.57 2.94 26.72
C SER A 5 -7.43 1.54 26.11
N THR A 6 -6.77 0.64 26.82
CA THR A 6 -6.49 -0.72 26.33
C THR A 6 -7.74 -1.52 25.94
N ASN A 7 -8.87 -1.28 26.59
CA ASN A 7 -10.14 -1.94 26.27
C ASN A 7 -10.83 -1.39 25.01
N GLU A 8 -10.35 -0.26 24.49
CA GLU A 8 -10.85 0.33 23.23
C GLU A 8 -9.98 -0.08 22.03
N PHE A 9 -8.85 -0.75 22.25
CA PHE A 9 -7.96 -1.16 21.17
C PHE A 9 -8.64 -2.20 20.28
N LYS A 10 -8.58 -1.96 18.98
CA LYS A 10 -9.15 -2.84 17.96
C LYS A 10 -8.35 -2.72 16.66
N ASN A 11 -8.50 -3.70 15.81
CA ASN A 11 -7.87 -3.69 14.49
C ASN A 11 -8.33 -2.47 13.67
N GLY A 12 -7.37 -1.83 13.03
CA GLY A 12 -7.62 -0.62 12.23
C GLY A 12 -7.57 0.70 12.98
N LEU A 13 -7.50 0.67 14.31
CA LEU A 13 -7.41 1.90 15.11
C LEU A 13 -6.09 2.62 14.85
N LYS A 14 -6.15 3.93 14.67
CA LYS A 14 -4.98 4.78 14.44
C LYS A 14 -4.55 5.44 15.73
N VAL A 15 -3.33 5.15 16.18
CA VAL A 15 -2.79 5.60 17.46
C VAL A 15 -1.37 6.13 17.30
N MET A 16 -0.94 6.99 18.21
CA MET A 16 0.44 7.46 18.28
C MET A 16 1.25 6.53 19.17
N VAL A 17 2.34 5.99 18.65
CA VAL A 17 3.31 5.18 19.40
C VAL A 17 4.71 5.69 19.05
N ASP A 18 5.51 6.02 20.08
CA ASP A 18 6.86 6.58 19.92
C ASP A 18 6.89 7.77 18.94
N ASP A 19 5.94 8.69 19.10
CA ASP A 19 5.78 9.90 18.28
C ASP A 19 5.52 9.64 16.79
N ALA A 20 5.08 8.45 16.43
CA ALA A 20 4.73 8.07 15.06
C ALA A 20 3.30 7.56 14.95
N PRO A 21 2.62 7.88 13.83
CA PRO A 21 1.29 7.34 13.58
C PRO A 21 1.37 5.86 13.24
N CYS A 22 0.58 5.06 13.95
CA CYS A 22 0.54 3.61 13.79
C CYS A 22 -0.88 3.11 13.59
N SER A 23 -1.02 2.00 12.90
CA SER A 23 -2.28 1.27 12.79
C SER A 23 -2.19 -0.03 13.58
N ILE A 24 -3.20 -0.31 14.39
CA ILE A 24 -3.30 -1.59 15.10
C ILE A 24 -3.72 -2.66 14.09
N LEU A 25 -2.89 -3.68 13.90
CA LEU A 25 -3.16 -4.81 13.01
C LEU A 25 -3.86 -5.95 13.73
N ASP A 26 -3.51 -6.16 15.00
CA ASP A 26 -4.07 -7.22 15.83
C ASP A 26 -4.03 -6.80 17.29
N CYS A 27 -4.98 -7.32 18.07
CA CYS A 27 -5.12 -6.99 19.48
C CYS A 27 -5.54 -8.24 20.25
N GLU A 28 -4.73 -8.62 21.22
CA GLU A 28 -4.97 -9.78 22.07
C GLU A 28 -5.01 -9.37 23.55
N PHE A 29 -6.12 -9.64 24.21
CA PHE A 29 -6.24 -9.46 25.65
C PHE A 29 -5.80 -10.72 26.36
N VAL A 30 -4.82 -10.63 27.26
CA VAL A 30 -4.27 -11.76 28.01
C VAL A 30 -4.54 -11.57 29.51
N LYS A 31 -5.22 -12.54 30.10
CA LYS A 31 -5.46 -12.58 31.54
C LYS A 31 -4.75 -13.81 32.13
N PRO A 32 -3.51 -13.67 32.64
CA PRO A 32 -2.78 -14.80 33.20
C PRO A 32 -3.41 -15.27 34.49
N GLY A 33 -3.24 -16.54 34.83
CA GLY A 33 -3.74 -17.13 36.09
C GLY A 33 -3.07 -16.53 37.33
N LYS A 34 -1.84 -16.03 37.18
CA LYS A 34 -1.11 -15.27 38.20
C LYS A 34 -0.52 -14.03 37.52
N GLY A 35 -0.77 -12.88 38.12
CA GLY A 35 -0.26 -11.61 37.60
C GLY A 35 -1.35 -10.71 37.04
N GLN A 36 -0.93 -9.55 36.55
CA GLN A 36 -1.81 -8.51 36.06
C GLN A 36 -2.22 -8.76 34.59
N ALA A 37 -3.48 -8.51 34.26
CA ALA A 37 -3.94 -8.57 32.88
C ALA A 37 -3.21 -7.55 32.00
N PHE A 38 -2.94 -7.93 30.76
CA PHE A 38 -2.28 -7.06 29.79
C PHE A 38 -2.88 -7.23 28.38
N THR A 39 -2.66 -6.26 27.53
CA THR A 39 -3.07 -6.28 26.13
C THR A 39 -1.84 -6.25 25.26
N ARG A 40 -1.71 -7.23 24.37
CA ARG A 40 -0.66 -7.28 23.36
C ARG A 40 -1.23 -6.81 22.05
N ILE A 41 -0.57 -5.86 21.43
CA ILE A 41 -0.98 -5.37 20.10
C ILE A 41 0.14 -5.50 19.10
N LYS A 42 -0.24 -5.78 17.87
CA LYS A 42 0.65 -5.74 16.72
C LYS A 42 0.33 -4.44 15.97
N ILE A 43 1.34 -3.61 15.77
CA ILE A 43 1.18 -2.29 15.15
C ILE A 43 2.07 -2.16 13.93
N ARG A 44 1.58 -1.40 12.95
CA ARG A 44 2.36 -0.98 11.78
C ARG A 44 2.60 0.51 11.86
N ASN A 45 3.88 0.92 11.84
CA ASN A 45 4.23 2.33 11.68
C ASN A 45 3.86 2.78 10.26
N LEU A 46 2.99 3.77 10.15
CA LEU A 46 2.46 4.21 8.86
C LEU A 46 3.47 5.01 8.03
N LYS A 47 4.53 5.52 8.65
CA LYS A 47 5.60 6.24 7.95
C LYS A 47 6.67 5.29 7.39
N THR A 48 7.02 4.26 8.13
CA THR A 48 8.11 3.32 7.78
C THR A 48 7.62 1.96 7.26
N GLY A 49 6.35 1.62 7.51
CA GLY A 49 5.79 0.31 7.20
C GLY A 49 6.21 -0.81 8.17
N ARG A 50 7.07 -0.51 9.12
CA ARG A 50 7.60 -1.49 10.06
C ARG A 50 6.51 -2.00 11.00
N VAL A 51 6.47 -3.31 11.20
CA VAL A 51 5.53 -3.98 12.10
C VAL A 51 6.26 -4.43 13.35
N VAL A 52 5.71 -4.07 14.52
CA VAL A 52 6.26 -4.46 15.83
C VAL A 52 5.12 -4.85 16.76
N GLU A 53 5.45 -5.62 17.79
CA GLU A 53 4.52 -5.92 18.89
C GLU A 53 4.81 -5.05 20.09
N ARG A 54 3.75 -4.63 20.78
CA ARG A 54 3.81 -3.87 22.03
C ARG A 54 2.84 -4.45 23.03
N THR A 55 3.22 -4.41 24.29
CA THR A 55 2.40 -4.89 25.42
C THR A 55 2.05 -3.72 26.33
N PHE A 56 0.77 -3.62 26.68
CA PHE A 56 0.25 -2.55 27.54
C PHE A 56 -0.45 -3.18 28.74
N LYS A 57 -0.25 -2.58 29.90
CA LYS A 57 -0.96 -2.97 31.11
C LYS A 57 -2.42 -2.50 31.03
N SER A 58 -3.29 -3.21 31.73
CA SER A 58 -4.68 -2.77 31.87
C SER A 58 -4.73 -1.36 32.44
N GLY A 59 -5.42 -0.46 31.74
CA GLY A 59 -5.52 0.96 32.11
C GLY A 59 -4.52 1.88 31.43
N ASP A 60 -3.53 1.36 30.70
CA ASP A 60 -2.66 2.17 29.86
C ASP A 60 -3.45 2.80 28.72
N THR A 61 -2.96 3.93 28.23
CA THR A 61 -3.61 4.69 27.15
C THR A 61 -2.63 5.04 26.05
N LEU A 62 -3.16 5.21 24.83
CA LEU A 62 -2.42 5.74 23.69
C LEU A 62 -3.17 6.92 23.08
N PRO A 63 -2.47 8.01 22.70
CA PRO A 63 -3.10 9.10 21.98
C PRO A 63 -3.62 8.63 20.62
N SER A 64 -4.72 9.21 20.16
CA SER A 64 -5.20 9.00 18.79
C SER A 64 -4.23 9.65 17.78
N ALA A 65 -4.11 9.07 16.60
CA ALA A 65 -3.42 9.69 15.49
C ALA A 65 -4.45 10.32 14.53
N ASP A 66 -4.22 11.56 14.11
CA ASP A 66 -5.05 12.24 13.10
C ASP A 66 -4.64 11.73 11.71
N VAL A 67 -5.17 10.58 11.35
CA VAL A 67 -4.89 9.88 10.08
C VAL A 67 -6.19 9.71 9.31
N ALA A 68 -6.18 10.13 8.05
CA ALA A 68 -7.28 9.95 7.13
C ALA A 68 -6.78 9.29 5.83
N ASP A 69 -7.57 8.36 5.31
CA ASP A 69 -7.37 7.80 3.98
C ASP A 69 -8.30 8.52 3.01
N VAL A 70 -7.72 9.13 1.97
CA VAL A 70 -8.45 9.93 0.99
C VAL A 70 -8.17 9.44 -0.42
N GLU A 71 -9.23 9.19 -1.19
CA GLU A 71 -9.09 8.86 -2.59
C GLU A 71 -8.69 10.09 -3.38
N MET A 72 -7.64 9.96 -4.18
CA MET A 72 -7.12 11.03 -5.02
C MET A 72 -6.75 10.49 -6.39
N GLN A 73 -6.89 11.35 -7.39
CA GLN A 73 -6.48 11.05 -8.76
C GLN A 73 -5.02 11.44 -8.96
N TYR A 74 -4.23 10.52 -9.49
CA TYR A 74 -2.86 10.81 -9.90
C TYR A 74 -2.88 11.67 -11.16
N LEU A 75 -2.19 12.82 -11.13
CA LEU A 75 -2.15 13.76 -12.24
C LEU A 75 -0.91 13.59 -13.12
N TYR A 76 0.26 13.85 -12.55
CA TYR A 76 1.53 13.81 -13.28
C TYR A 76 2.73 13.81 -12.32
N ASN A 77 3.90 13.50 -12.89
CA ASN A 77 5.20 13.65 -12.23
C ASN A 77 5.94 14.81 -12.90
N ASP A 78 6.44 15.74 -12.12
CA ASP A 78 7.19 16.90 -12.61
C ASP A 78 8.73 16.66 -12.65
N GLY A 79 9.17 15.45 -12.33
CA GLY A 79 10.57 15.07 -12.20
C GLY A 79 11.07 15.02 -10.76
N GLU A 80 10.39 15.65 -9.84
CA GLU A 80 10.73 15.65 -8.40
C GLU A 80 9.57 15.17 -7.54
N TYR A 81 8.35 15.63 -7.86
CA TYR A 81 7.14 15.31 -7.10
C TYR A 81 6.09 14.63 -7.97
N TRP A 82 5.32 13.74 -7.36
CA TRP A 82 4.10 13.16 -7.92
C TRP A 82 2.91 13.95 -7.41
N HIS A 83 2.08 14.43 -8.33
CA HIS A 83 0.95 15.30 -8.03
C HIS A 83 -0.37 14.54 -8.05
N PHE A 84 -1.15 14.72 -7.01
CA PHE A 84 -2.47 14.09 -6.82
C PHE A 84 -3.51 15.17 -6.55
N MET A 85 -4.76 14.86 -6.86
CA MET A 85 -5.88 15.78 -6.66
C MET A 85 -7.08 15.04 -6.10
N VAL A 86 -7.72 15.66 -5.12
CA VAL A 86 -9.03 15.20 -4.63
C VAL A 86 -10.08 15.55 -5.67
N PRO A 87 -10.81 14.56 -6.25
CA PRO A 87 -11.73 14.85 -7.36
C PRO A 87 -12.85 15.84 -7.05
N ASP A 88 -13.37 15.81 -5.82
CA ASP A 88 -14.51 16.62 -5.42
C ASP A 88 -14.15 18.06 -5.07
N THR A 89 -13.01 18.27 -4.43
CA THR A 89 -12.57 19.58 -3.90
C THR A 89 -11.50 20.25 -4.73
N PHE A 90 -10.86 19.50 -5.65
CA PHE A 90 -9.72 19.93 -6.46
C PHE A 90 -8.47 20.30 -5.64
N GLU A 91 -8.44 19.96 -4.35
CA GLU A 91 -7.24 20.11 -3.55
C GLU A 91 -6.12 19.23 -4.10
N GLN A 92 -4.93 19.80 -4.20
CA GLN A 92 -3.76 19.12 -4.74
C GLN A 92 -2.74 18.83 -3.66
N TYR A 93 -2.09 17.67 -3.79
CA TYR A 93 -1.02 17.21 -2.89
C TYR A 93 0.17 16.76 -3.73
N ALA A 94 1.36 17.17 -3.30
CA ALA A 94 2.62 16.73 -3.91
C ALA A 94 3.29 15.70 -2.98
N VAL A 95 3.77 14.61 -3.56
CA VAL A 95 4.33 13.48 -2.84
C VAL A 95 5.74 13.20 -3.36
N THR A 96 6.68 12.94 -2.43
CA THR A 96 8.05 12.56 -2.77
C THR A 96 8.16 11.09 -3.16
N GLU A 97 9.24 10.71 -3.82
CA GLU A 97 9.53 9.33 -4.16
C GLU A 97 9.55 8.39 -2.94
N ASN A 98 10.06 8.86 -1.81
CA ASN A 98 10.11 8.08 -0.58
C ASN A 98 8.72 7.71 -0.05
N VAL A 99 7.76 8.63 -0.16
CA VAL A 99 6.37 8.39 0.26
C VAL A 99 5.64 7.50 -0.75
N LEU A 100 5.93 7.70 -2.01
CA LEU A 100 5.34 6.89 -3.09
C LEU A 100 5.82 5.43 -3.03
N ALA A 101 7.09 5.21 -2.73
CA ALA A 101 7.73 3.90 -2.60
C ALA A 101 7.39 2.98 -3.80
N ASP A 102 6.96 1.76 -3.50
CA ASP A 102 6.64 0.77 -4.54
C ASP A 102 5.41 1.12 -5.40
N ALA A 103 4.58 2.06 -4.95
CA ALA A 103 3.40 2.47 -5.72
C ALA A 103 3.77 3.11 -7.07
N ALA A 104 4.94 3.73 -7.18
CA ALA A 104 5.41 4.40 -8.39
C ALA A 104 5.39 3.49 -9.62
N GLN A 105 5.72 2.21 -9.43
CA GLN A 105 5.80 1.24 -10.54
C GLN A 105 4.44 0.85 -11.12
N TRP A 106 3.34 1.18 -10.42
CA TRP A 106 2.00 0.79 -10.86
C TRP A 106 1.14 1.95 -11.35
N LEU A 107 1.55 3.19 -11.07
CA LEU A 107 0.72 4.36 -11.32
C LEU A 107 0.80 4.85 -12.74
N LYS A 108 -0.36 5.10 -13.30
CA LYS A 108 -0.58 5.73 -14.57
C LYS A 108 -1.41 6.99 -14.37
N GLU A 109 -1.21 8.02 -15.18
CA GLU A 109 -2.00 9.25 -15.09
C GLU A 109 -3.49 8.95 -15.11
N GLN A 110 -4.24 9.64 -14.25
CA GLN A 110 -5.68 9.50 -14.01
C GLN A 110 -6.09 8.30 -13.14
N ASP A 111 -5.17 7.46 -12.72
CA ASP A 111 -5.49 6.40 -11.75
C ASP A 111 -5.95 7.00 -10.42
N VAL A 112 -6.94 6.35 -9.81
CA VAL A 112 -7.41 6.72 -8.48
C VAL A 112 -6.69 5.89 -7.44
N CYS A 113 -6.01 6.57 -6.52
CA CYS A 113 -5.22 5.97 -5.44
C CYS A 113 -5.78 6.39 -4.09
N VAL A 114 -5.38 5.70 -3.05
CA VAL A 114 -5.66 6.12 -1.68
C VAL A 114 -4.40 6.72 -1.08
N LEU A 115 -4.47 7.98 -0.68
CA LEU A 115 -3.41 8.64 0.06
C LEU A 115 -3.74 8.64 1.55
N THR A 116 -2.79 8.18 2.35
CA THR A 116 -2.90 8.25 3.80
C THR A 116 -2.29 9.58 4.25
N LEU A 117 -3.13 10.40 4.89
CA LEU A 117 -2.75 11.72 5.40
C LEU A 117 -2.60 11.66 6.92
N TRP A 118 -1.49 12.14 7.43
CA TRP A 118 -1.27 12.34 8.85
C TRP A 118 -1.09 13.82 9.10
N ASN A 119 -1.96 14.41 9.95
CA ASN A 119 -2.02 15.85 10.15
C ASN A 119 -2.09 16.61 8.82
N ASN A 120 -2.87 16.09 7.89
CA ASN A 120 -3.09 16.64 6.54
C ASN A 120 -1.86 16.56 5.61
N GLU A 121 -0.83 15.81 5.98
CA GLU A 121 0.36 15.58 5.13
C GLU A 121 0.37 14.15 4.61
N PRO A 122 0.60 13.93 3.30
CA PRO A 122 0.69 12.58 2.74
C PRO A 122 1.89 11.82 3.31
N ILE A 123 1.64 10.62 3.84
CA ILE A 123 2.69 9.73 4.36
C ILE A 123 2.75 8.39 3.64
N GLN A 124 1.72 8.04 2.87
CA GLN A 124 1.66 6.79 2.13
C GLN A 124 0.73 6.93 0.93
N VAL A 125 1.10 6.27 -0.18
CA VAL A 125 0.25 6.14 -1.36
C VAL A 125 -0.02 4.66 -1.60
N THR A 126 -1.30 4.31 -1.70
CA THR A 126 -1.75 2.95 -2.00
C THR A 126 -2.35 2.94 -3.40
N PRO A 127 -1.74 2.21 -4.36
CA PRO A 127 -2.28 2.12 -5.70
C PRO A 127 -3.57 1.30 -5.72
N PRO A 128 -4.35 1.34 -6.82
CA PRO A 128 -5.46 0.42 -6.97
C PRO A 128 -5.00 -1.03 -6.86
N ASN A 129 -5.84 -1.90 -6.32
CA ASN A 129 -5.52 -3.33 -6.18
C ASN A 129 -5.22 -4.00 -7.51
N PHE A 130 -5.89 -3.54 -8.57
CA PHE A 130 -5.69 -4.04 -9.93
C PHE A 130 -5.47 -2.86 -10.87
N VAL A 131 -4.49 -3.02 -11.74
CA VAL A 131 -4.19 -2.04 -12.79
C VAL A 131 -4.14 -2.73 -14.14
N ILE A 132 -4.44 -1.96 -15.20
CA ILE A 132 -4.31 -2.42 -16.58
C ILE A 132 -3.17 -1.66 -17.21
N LEU A 133 -2.13 -2.39 -17.59
CA LEU A 133 -0.90 -1.81 -18.12
C LEU A 133 -0.48 -2.52 -19.41
N ALA A 134 0.08 -1.77 -20.34
CA ALA A 134 0.64 -2.32 -21.56
C ALA A 134 2.01 -2.92 -21.30
N ILE A 135 2.31 -4.00 -22.01
CA ILE A 135 3.65 -4.59 -22.02
C ILE A 135 4.53 -3.78 -22.96
N ALA A 136 5.53 -3.12 -22.38
CA ALA A 136 6.51 -2.35 -23.15
C ALA A 136 7.53 -3.26 -23.83
N GLU A 137 7.99 -4.30 -23.12
CA GLU A 137 9.00 -5.24 -23.62
C GLU A 137 8.85 -6.61 -22.96
N THR A 138 8.92 -7.65 -23.77
CA THR A 138 9.01 -9.04 -23.30
C THR A 138 9.63 -9.91 -24.38
N ASP A 139 10.25 -11.00 -23.98
CA ASP A 139 10.80 -11.96 -24.92
C ASP A 139 9.70 -12.70 -25.69
N PRO A 140 9.94 -13.07 -26.96
CA PRO A 140 9.02 -13.94 -27.67
C PRO A 140 9.02 -15.33 -27.01
N GLY A 141 7.83 -15.82 -26.64
CA GLY A 141 7.66 -17.17 -26.11
C GLY A 141 7.88 -18.19 -27.21
N LEU A 142 8.93 -19.01 -27.12
CA LEU A 142 9.18 -20.10 -28.04
C LEU A 142 8.33 -21.31 -27.67
N LYS A 143 7.68 -21.93 -28.66
CA LYS A 143 6.95 -23.19 -28.46
C LYS A 143 7.95 -24.27 -27.99
N GLY A 144 7.66 -24.84 -26.81
CA GLY A 144 8.45 -25.93 -26.25
C GLY A 144 9.44 -25.52 -25.16
N ASP A 145 9.55 -24.22 -24.84
CA ASP A 145 10.35 -23.76 -23.70
C ASP A 145 9.56 -23.93 -22.41
N THR A 146 9.76 -25.06 -21.75
CA THR A 146 9.17 -25.36 -20.43
C THR A 146 10.16 -25.16 -19.30
N SER A 147 11.39 -24.74 -19.60
CA SER A 147 12.41 -24.48 -18.59
C SER A 147 12.09 -23.19 -17.84
N GLY A 148 11.63 -23.30 -16.61
CA GLY A 148 11.36 -22.16 -15.75
C GLY A 148 9.91 -21.96 -15.31
N GLY A 149 9.10 -23.01 -15.36
CA GLY A 149 7.76 -22.98 -14.80
C GLY A 149 6.69 -22.26 -15.63
N GLY A 150 6.88 -22.15 -16.93
CA GLY A 150 5.84 -21.71 -17.87
C GLY A 150 5.60 -20.20 -17.95
N GLY A 151 6.48 -19.37 -17.41
CA GLY A 151 6.36 -17.91 -17.47
C GLY A 151 7.66 -17.22 -17.87
N LYS A 152 7.54 -15.98 -18.31
CA LYS A 152 8.67 -15.12 -18.70
C LYS A 152 8.52 -13.74 -18.08
N PRO A 153 9.63 -12.99 -17.88
CA PRO A 153 9.55 -11.63 -17.41
C PRO A 153 9.02 -10.69 -18.51
N ALA A 154 8.23 -9.73 -18.11
CA ALA A 154 7.75 -8.65 -18.98
C ALA A 154 7.92 -7.31 -18.29
N THR A 155 8.45 -6.33 -19.01
CA THR A 155 8.53 -4.95 -18.55
C THR A 155 7.28 -4.20 -18.99
N LEU A 156 6.59 -3.58 -18.05
CA LEU A 156 5.37 -2.82 -18.30
C LEU A 156 5.69 -1.37 -18.65
N GLU A 157 4.71 -0.67 -19.19
CA GLU A 157 4.84 0.75 -19.60
C GLU A 157 5.26 1.67 -18.45
N THR A 158 5.00 1.29 -17.20
CA THR A 158 5.41 2.02 -15.99
C THR A 158 6.81 1.68 -15.50
N GLY A 159 7.48 0.74 -16.14
CA GLY A 159 8.79 0.24 -15.73
C GLY A 159 8.76 -0.94 -14.77
N ALA A 160 7.60 -1.34 -14.28
CA ALA A 160 7.45 -2.53 -13.45
C ALA A 160 7.74 -3.80 -14.24
N VAL A 161 8.34 -4.78 -13.57
CA VAL A 161 8.60 -6.10 -14.18
C VAL A 161 7.71 -7.13 -13.50
N VAL A 162 6.92 -7.84 -14.30
CA VAL A 162 6.06 -8.92 -13.82
C VAL A 162 6.29 -10.19 -14.62
N ARG A 163 5.98 -11.33 -14.00
CA ARG A 163 6.05 -12.61 -14.69
C ARG A 163 4.74 -12.89 -15.40
N VAL A 164 4.80 -13.15 -16.71
CA VAL A 164 3.63 -13.40 -17.57
C VAL A 164 3.71 -14.76 -18.24
N PRO A 165 2.56 -15.33 -18.66
CA PRO A 165 2.56 -16.53 -19.47
C PRO A 165 3.34 -16.34 -20.80
N LEU A 166 3.87 -17.43 -21.35
CA LEU A 166 4.69 -17.39 -22.56
C LEU A 166 3.95 -16.84 -23.79
N PHE A 167 2.63 -16.96 -23.84
CA PHE A 167 1.82 -16.50 -24.98
C PHE A 167 1.60 -14.98 -25.02
N VAL A 168 1.89 -14.27 -23.91
CA VAL A 168 1.71 -12.81 -23.83
C VAL A 168 2.84 -12.11 -24.60
N GLN A 169 2.48 -11.12 -25.41
CA GLN A 169 3.43 -10.42 -26.30
C GLN A 169 3.52 -8.93 -25.99
N THR A 170 4.59 -8.30 -26.46
CA THR A 170 4.78 -6.85 -26.40
C THR A 170 3.60 -6.12 -27.04
N GLY A 171 3.13 -5.06 -26.39
CA GLY A 171 1.98 -4.26 -26.81
C GLY A 171 0.63 -4.73 -26.27
N GLU A 172 0.56 -5.92 -25.71
CA GLU A 172 -0.69 -6.40 -25.12
C GLU A 172 -0.99 -5.70 -23.78
N LEU A 173 -2.26 -5.50 -23.51
CA LEU A 173 -2.73 -5.01 -22.20
C LEU A 173 -2.97 -6.18 -21.26
N ILE A 174 -2.46 -6.05 -20.05
CA ILE A 174 -2.63 -7.06 -19.01
C ILE A 174 -3.19 -6.43 -17.74
N LYS A 175 -3.93 -7.23 -16.99
CA LYS A 175 -4.39 -6.91 -15.63
C LYS A 175 -3.40 -7.47 -14.63
N VAL A 176 -2.96 -6.64 -13.70
CA VAL A 176 -1.98 -6.99 -12.67
C VAL A 176 -2.55 -6.73 -11.29
N ASP A 177 -2.33 -7.66 -10.37
CA ASP A 177 -2.60 -7.45 -8.94
C ASP A 177 -1.39 -6.74 -8.31
N THR A 178 -1.56 -5.48 -7.98
CA THR A 178 -0.47 -4.64 -7.44
C THR A 178 -0.03 -5.06 -6.03
N ARG A 179 -0.89 -5.72 -5.27
CA ARG A 179 -0.58 -6.18 -3.92
C ARG A 179 0.46 -7.28 -3.91
N LYS A 180 0.47 -8.11 -4.94
CA LYS A 180 1.38 -9.25 -5.11
C LYS A 180 2.40 -9.02 -6.21
N GLY A 181 2.17 -8.05 -7.09
CA GLY A 181 2.99 -7.84 -8.27
C GLY A 181 2.84 -8.97 -9.31
N GLU A 182 1.65 -9.53 -9.43
CA GLU A 182 1.39 -10.71 -10.25
C GLU A 182 0.41 -10.45 -11.39
N TYR A 183 0.70 -11.08 -12.52
CA TYR A 183 -0.21 -11.13 -13.66
C TYR A 183 -1.51 -11.85 -13.27
N VAL A 184 -2.64 -11.27 -13.66
CA VAL A 184 -3.97 -11.87 -13.44
C VAL A 184 -4.55 -12.42 -14.74
N SER A 185 -4.63 -11.59 -15.78
CA SER A 185 -5.22 -11.95 -17.06
C SER A 185 -4.82 -10.94 -18.14
N ARG A 186 -5.06 -11.32 -19.40
CA ARG A 186 -5.10 -10.35 -20.49
C ARG A 186 -6.25 -9.38 -20.26
N ALA A 187 -6.10 -8.13 -20.65
CA ALA A 187 -7.15 -7.12 -20.62
C ALA A 187 -7.48 -6.69 -22.05
N LYS A 188 -8.69 -6.17 -22.23
CA LYS A 188 -9.11 -5.51 -23.47
C LYS A 188 -9.32 -4.04 -23.18
N GLU A 189 -9.15 -3.19 -24.23
CA GLU A 189 -9.48 -1.77 -24.14
C GLU A 189 -10.96 -1.56 -23.82
#